data_4b8194022aa730bd57c3504e4d55bc8b
#
_entry.id   4b8194022aa730bd57c3504e4d55bc8b
#
_cell.length_a   1.000
_cell.length_b   1.000
_cell.length_c   1.000
_cell.angle_alpha   90.00
_cell.angle_beta   90.00
_cell.angle_gamma   90.00
#
_symmetry.space_group_name_H-M   'P 1'
#
loop_
_entity.id
_entity.type
_entity.pdbx_description
1 polymer ?
#
loop_
_entity_poly.entity_id
_entity_poly.type
_entity_poly.pdbx_seq_one_letter_code
_entity_poly.pdbx_strand_id
1 'polypeptide(L)'
;MRITKIICYLLFLVCMTGCNSYHPADKEVEEFPVIFPDYAAVTFPSNIAPPNFVIQEEGEGFQTEMGIVGENTMFTIHSDEPLVTISPKDWTALLEKAVGKEIFFRITVLQEQQWVRYADIQN
;
A
#
# COMPACT_ATOMS: atom_id res chain seq x y z
N MET A 1 -3.74 37.60 -28.89
CA MET A 1 -2.80 36.56 -29.25
C MET A 1 -1.84 36.19 -28.11
N ARG A 2 -1.33 37.13 -27.33
CA ARG A 2 -0.43 36.83 -26.22
C ARG A 2 -1.14 36.13 -25.04
N ILE A 3 -2.42 36.42 -24.82
CA ILE A 3 -3.23 35.85 -23.74
C ILE A 3 -3.54 34.38 -24.00
N THR A 4 -3.73 33.98 -25.27
CA THR A 4 -4.03 32.59 -25.65
C THR A 4 -2.84 31.67 -25.41
N LYS A 5 -1.61 32.15 -25.61
CA LYS A 5 -0.37 31.39 -25.33
C LYS A 5 -0.13 31.22 -23.83
N ILE A 6 -0.44 32.23 -23.05
CA ILE A 6 -0.32 32.18 -21.58
C ILE A 6 -1.34 31.23 -20.97
N ILE A 7 -2.57 31.20 -21.51
CA ILE A 7 -3.62 30.27 -21.07
C ILE A 7 -3.25 28.81 -21.43
N CYS A 8 -2.66 28.57 -22.60
CA CYS A 8 -2.15 27.25 -22.98
C CYS A 8 -0.99 26.81 -22.07
N TYR A 9 -0.11 27.71 -21.68
CA TYR A 9 0.98 27.40 -20.74
C TYR A 9 0.46 27.10 -19.33
N LEU A 10 -0.51 27.84 -18.85
CA LEU A 10 -1.17 27.59 -17.57
C LEU A 10 -1.94 26.27 -17.55
N LEU A 11 -2.63 25.91 -18.63
CA LEU A 11 -3.29 24.62 -18.79
C LEU A 11 -2.30 23.46 -18.83
N PHE A 12 -1.13 23.66 -19.43
CA PHE A 12 -0.10 22.63 -19.49
C PHE A 12 0.57 22.40 -18.13
N LEU A 13 0.74 23.46 -17.33
CA LEU A 13 1.28 23.32 -15.97
C LEU A 13 0.34 22.58 -15.00
N VAL A 14 -0.97 22.69 -15.18
CA VAL A 14 -1.96 22.02 -14.34
C VAL A 14 -1.99 20.52 -14.60
N CYS A 15 -1.63 20.06 -15.81
CA CYS A 15 -1.56 18.63 -16.12
C CYS A 15 -0.39 17.90 -15.48
N MET A 16 0.62 18.61 -14.94
CA MET A 16 1.79 17.99 -14.31
C MET A 16 1.64 17.69 -12.82
N THR A 17 0.54 18.11 -12.19
CA THR A 17 0.31 17.91 -10.75
C THR A 17 -0.43 16.63 -10.40
N GLY A 18 -0.65 15.72 -11.34
CA GLY A 18 -1.48 14.53 -11.18
C GLY A 18 -0.74 13.21 -10.93
N CYS A 19 0.54 13.20 -10.57
CA CYS A 19 1.26 11.97 -10.23
C CYS A 19 0.89 11.52 -8.82
N ASN A 20 -0.24 10.85 -8.70
CA ASN A 20 -0.59 10.13 -7.48
C ASN A 20 -0.01 8.73 -7.57
N SER A 21 0.80 8.33 -6.57
CA SER A 21 1.44 7.02 -6.53
C SER A 21 0.50 5.88 -6.13
N TYR A 22 -0.72 6.19 -5.68
CA TYR A 22 -1.71 5.18 -5.32
C TYR A 22 -2.29 4.51 -6.57
N HIS A 23 -2.32 3.17 -6.54
CA HIS A 23 -2.89 2.35 -7.61
C HIS A 23 -4.18 1.69 -7.14
N PRO A 24 -5.36 2.12 -7.63
CA PRO A 24 -6.60 1.44 -7.32
C PRO A 24 -6.61 0.05 -7.97
N ALA A 25 -7.30 -0.89 -7.34
CA ALA A 25 -7.38 -2.25 -7.86
C ALA A 25 -8.29 -2.33 -9.10
N ASP A 26 -7.77 -2.97 -10.15
CA ASP A 26 -8.56 -3.30 -11.34
C ASP A 26 -9.39 -4.57 -11.11
N LYS A 27 -8.91 -5.45 -10.24
CA LYS A 27 -9.54 -6.72 -9.91
C LYS A 27 -9.34 -7.02 -8.43
N GLU A 28 -10.36 -7.57 -7.80
CA GLU A 28 -10.30 -8.06 -6.42
C GLU A 28 -10.49 -9.57 -6.40
N VAL A 29 -9.66 -10.27 -5.61
CA VAL A 29 -9.76 -11.71 -5.38
C VAL A 29 -10.01 -11.97 -3.89
N GLU A 30 -10.66 -13.08 -3.59
CA GLU A 30 -10.96 -13.48 -2.20
C GLU A 30 -9.83 -14.25 -1.53
N GLU A 31 -8.79 -14.60 -2.30
CA GLU A 31 -7.62 -15.32 -1.80
C GLU A 31 -6.70 -14.41 -0.99
N PHE A 32 -6.08 -14.98 0.04
CA PHE A 32 -5.01 -14.31 0.77
C PHE A 32 -3.71 -14.34 -0.05
N PRO A 33 -2.93 -13.24 -0.04
CA PRO A 33 -1.62 -13.27 -0.67
C PRO A 33 -0.68 -14.17 0.12
N VAL A 34 0.22 -14.85 -0.58
CA VAL A 34 1.28 -15.63 0.06
C VAL A 34 2.43 -14.70 0.39
N ILE A 35 2.79 -14.61 1.66
CA ILE A 35 3.92 -13.81 2.15
C ILE A 35 4.83 -14.67 3.01
N PHE A 36 6.10 -14.27 3.11
CA PHE A 36 7.07 -14.92 3.98
C PHE A 36 7.85 -13.87 4.79
N PRO A 37 7.90 -13.94 6.12
CA PRO A 37 7.15 -14.88 6.98
C PRO A 37 5.63 -14.69 6.89
N ASP A 38 4.86 -15.73 7.24
CA ASP A 38 3.41 -15.66 7.27
C ASP A 38 2.94 -14.96 8.55
N TYR A 39 2.54 -13.70 8.41
CA TYR A 39 2.04 -12.89 9.51
C TYR A 39 0.51 -12.88 9.59
N ALA A 40 -0.17 -13.88 9.09
CA ALA A 40 -1.61 -13.98 9.22
C ALA A 40 -2.02 -14.38 10.65
N ALA A 41 -2.98 -13.67 11.23
CA ALA A 41 -3.52 -13.92 12.57
C ALA A 41 -2.46 -13.93 13.69
N VAL A 42 -1.47 -13.05 13.59
CA VAL A 42 -0.38 -12.91 14.56
C VAL A 42 -0.67 -11.74 15.48
N THR A 43 -0.35 -11.88 16.76
CA THR A 43 -0.41 -10.78 17.71
C THR A 43 0.94 -10.08 17.80
N PHE A 44 0.96 -8.79 17.51
CA PHE A 44 2.18 -7.98 17.60
C PHE A 44 2.27 -7.30 18.97
N PRO A 45 3.39 -7.49 19.72
CA PRO A 45 3.67 -6.67 20.90
C PRO A 45 3.82 -5.20 20.51
N SER A 46 3.46 -4.29 21.42
CA SER A 46 3.47 -2.84 21.16
C SER A 46 4.85 -2.23 20.90
N ASN A 47 5.91 -2.98 21.18
CA ASN A 47 7.30 -2.53 21.04
C ASN A 47 8.12 -3.38 20.05
N ILE A 48 7.45 -4.14 19.18
CA ILE A 48 8.13 -4.99 18.20
C ILE A 48 8.69 -4.16 17.06
N ALA A 49 9.82 -4.61 16.51
CA ALA A 49 10.38 -4.06 15.27
C ALA A 49 9.45 -4.30 14.07
N PRO A 50 9.55 -3.49 12.99
CA PRO A 50 8.72 -3.68 11.80
C PRO A 50 8.81 -5.10 11.24
N PRO A 51 7.67 -5.76 10.97
CA PRO A 51 7.64 -7.11 10.43
C PRO A 51 7.80 -7.09 8.91
N ASN A 52 9.02 -6.84 8.43
CA ASN A 52 9.31 -6.86 7.00
C ASN A 52 9.05 -8.25 6.43
N PHE A 53 8.52 -8.30 5.21
CA PHE A 53 8.17 -9.58 4.58
C PHE A 53 8.39 -9.54 3.06
N VAL A 54 8.37 -10.71 2.45
CA VAL A 54 8.47 -10.89 1.01
C VAL A 54 7.12 -11.37 0.49
N ILE A 55 6.59 -10.71 -0.53
CA ILE A 55 5.38 -11.13 -1.23
C ILE A 55 5.77 -12.25 -2.20
N GLN A 56 5.18 -13.43 -2.04
CA GLN A 56 5.47 -14.60 -2.88
C GLN A 56 4.45 -14.76 -4.01
N GLU A 57 3.91 -13.65 -4.49
CA GLU A 57 3.05 -13.60 -5.66
C GLU A 57 3.84 -13.02 -6.84
N GLU A 58 3.64 -13.58 -8.03
CA GLU A 58 4.29 -13.05 -9.24
C GLU A 58 3.68 -11.72 -9.65
N GLY A 59 4.54 -10.76 -9.97
CA GLY A 59 4.10 -9.43 -10.41
C GLY A 59 5.25 -8.51 -10.72
N GLU A 60 4.92 -7.39 -11.34
CA GLU A 60 5.87 -6.35 -11.75
C GLU A 60 5.87 -5.13 -10.81
N GLY A 61 4.84 -5.00 -10.00
CA GLY A 61 4.72 -3.93 -9.03
C GLY A 61 3.92 -4.41 -7.82
N PHE A 62 4.22 -3.84 -6.66
CA PHE A 62 3.65 -4.25 -5.39
C PHE A 62 3.23 -3.02 -4.59
N GLN A 63 2.01 -3.04 -4.08
CA GLN A 63 1.48 -2.00 -3.21
C GLN A 63 0.96 -2.66 -1.94
N THR A 64 1.47 -2.21 -0.80
CA THR A 64 1.04 -2.68 0.52
C THR A 64 0.46 -1.53 1.30
N GLU A 65 -0.80 -1.66 1.70
CA GLU A 65 -1.48 -0.71 2.55
C GLU A 65 -1.59 -1.29 3.96
N MET A 66 -1.35 -0.47 4.94
CA MET A 66 -1.45 -0.86 6.36
C MET A 66 -2.33 0.12 7.12
N GLY A 67 -3.10 -0.40 8.05
CA GLY A 67 -3.99 0.41 8.88
C GLY A 67 -4.69 -0.43 9.94
N ILE A 68 -5.67 0.18 10.57
CA ILE A 68 -6.50 -0.45 11.61
C ILE A 68 -7.78 -0.94 10.95
N VAL A 69 -8.17 -2.18 11.26
CA VAL A 69 -9.39 -2.79 10.72
C VAL A 69 -10.60 -1.91 11.02
N GLY A 70 -11.37 -1.59 9.99
CA GLY A 70 -12.53 -0.70 10.06
C GLY A 70 -12.22 0.79 9.92
N GLU A 71 -10.94 1.16 9.77
CA GLU A 71 -10.50 2.53 9.57
C GLU A 71 -9.80 2.68 8.21
N ASN A 72 -9.50 3.91 7.82
CA ASN A 72 -8.78 4.18 6.58
C ASN A 72 -7.32 3.71 6.66
N THR A 73 -6.73 3.44 5.51
CA THR A 73 -5.30 3.15 5.40
C THR A 73 -4.46 4.27 6.03
N MET A 74 -3.52 3.90 6.89
CA MET A 74 -2.62 4.86 7.51
C MET A 74 -1.42 5.20 6.64
N PHE A 75 -0.84 4.20 5.99
CA PHE A 75 0.29 4.41 5.07
C PHE A 75 0.32 3.33 4.00
N THR A 76 0.99 3.64 2.90
CA THR A 76 1.11 2.78 1.73
C THR A 76 2.58 2.65 1.33
N ILE A 77 3.00 1.43 1.02
CA ILE A 77 4.36 1.13 0.56
C ILE A 77 4.26 0.67 -0.89
N HIS A 78 5.03 1.31 -1.76
CA HIS A 78 5.15 0.92 -3.18
C HIS A 78 6.53 0.36 -3.45
N SER A 79 6.60 -0.70 -4.24
CA SER A 79 7.88 -1.30 -4.65
C SER A 79 7.74 -2.01 -5.99
N ASP A 80 8.81 -2.02 -6.77
CA ASP A 80 8.93 -2.86 -7.97
C ASP A 80 9.41 -4.26 -7.61
N GLU A 81 9.87 -4.46 -6.38
CA GLU A 81 10.37 -5.72 -5.86
C GLU A 81 9.43 -6.29 -4.80
N PRO A 82 9.39 -7.63 -4.66
CA PRO A 82 8.50 -8.29 -3.70
C PRO A 82 8.84 -8.07 -2.23
N LEU A 83 10.04 -7.56 -1.91
CA LEU A 83 10.43 -7.26 -0.54
C LEU A 83 9.69 -6.00 -0.05
N VAL A 84 8.95 -6.15 1.04
CA VAL A 84 8.26 -5.04 1.71
C VAL A 84 9.07 -4.63 2.94
N THR A 85 9.60 -3.41 2.90
CA THR A 85 10.33 -2.81 4.00
C THR A 85 9.49 -1.72 4.64
N ILE A 86 9.14 -1.89 5.90
CA ILE A 86 8.27 -0.98 6.63
C ILE A 86 9.14 0.05 7.36
N SER A 87 8.82 1.34 7.17
CA SER A 87 9.48 2.41 7.90
C SER A 87 9.23 2.26 9.41
N PRO A 88 10.29 2.25 10.26
CA PRO A 88 10.10 2.18 11.71
C PRO A 88 9.20 3.26 12.27
N LYS A 89 9.25 4.47 11.72
CA LYS A 89 8.41 5.59 12.12
C LYS A 89 6.92 5.32 11.85
N ASP A 90 6.60 4.85 10.65
CA ASP A 90 5.21 4.55 10.27
C ASP A 90 4.68 3.36 11.07
N TRP A 91 5.49 2.35 11.27
CA TRP A 91 5.13 1.18 12.07
C TRP A 91 4.85 1.53 13.53
N THR A 92 5.72 2.33 14.15
CA THR A 92 5.52 2.80 15.53
C THR A 92 4.23 3.60 15.66
N ALA A 93 3.94 4.50 14.71
CA ALA A 93 2.72 5.29 14.70
C ALA A 93 1.47 4.40 14.59
N LEU A 94 1.53 3.35 13.76
CA LEU A 94 0.43 2.39 13.63
C LEU A 94 0.20 1.62 14.93
N LEU A 95 1.27 1.10 15.56
CA LEU A 95 1.16 0.36 16.81
C LEU A 95 0.58 1.20 17.96
N GLU A 96 0.97 2.46 18.04
CA GLU A 96 0.44 3.38 19.07
C GLU A 96 -1.07 3.58 18.95
N LYS A 97 -1.58 3.67 17.73
CA LYS A 97 -3.03 3.82 17.50
C LYS A 97 -3.80 2.51 17.58
N ALA A 98 -3.13 1.39 17.33
CA ALA A 98 -3.77 0.08 17.21
C ALA A 98 -3.87 -0.68 18.54
N VAL A 99 -3.51 -0.07 19.67
CA VAL A 99 -3.59 -0.74 20.99
C VAL A 99 -5.01 -1.28 21.22
N GLY A 100 -5.11 -2.60 21.42
CA GLY A 100 -6.40 -3.27 21.61
C GLY A 100 -7.26 -3.42 20.36
N LYS A 101 -6.69 -3.14 19.17
CA LYS A 101 -7.36 -3.23 17.88
C LYS A 101 -6.60 -4.15 16.94
N GLU A 102 -7.29 -4.61 15.91
CA GLU A 102 -6.67 -5.39 14.84
C GLU A 102 -6.12 -4.48 13.74
N ILE A 103 -4.99 -4.87 13.17
CA ILE A 103 -4.39 -4.19 12.02
C ILE A 103 -4.58 -5.03 10.76
N PHE A 104 -4.59 -4.39 9.60
CA PHE A 104 -4.66 -5.07 8.32
C PHE A 104 -3.43 -4.77 7.46
N PHE A 105 -3.06 -5.76 6.66
CA PHE A 105 -2.13 -5.63 5.53
C PHE A 105 -2.93 -5.90 4.26
N ARG A 106 -3.01 -4.93 3.38
CA ARG A 106 -3.73 -5.04 2.11
C ARG A 106 -2.72 -5.00 0.97
N ILE A 107 -2.60 -6.10 0.27
CA ILE A 107 -1.59 -6.28 -0.78
C ILE A 107 -2.26 -6.26 -2.14
N THR A 108 -1.77 -5.39 -3.02
CA THR A 108 -2.20 -5.26 -4.40
C THR A 108 -0.97 -5.47 -5.29
N VAL A 109 -1.06 -6.35 -6.26
CA VAL A 109 0.05 -6.76 -7.13
C VAL A 109 -0.28 -6.48 -8.58
N LEU A 110 0.66 -5.89 -9.31
CA LEU A 110 0.54 -5.67 -10.74
C LEU A 110 0.84 -6.97 -11.49
N GLN A 111 -0.20 -7.62 -11.99
CA GLN A 111 -0.14 -8.87 -12.74
C GLN A 111 -0.79 -8.70 -14.10
N GLU A 112 -0.08 -9.04 -15.17
CA GLU A 112 -0.61 -8.96 -16.55
C GLU A 112 -1.26 -7.60 -16.85
N GLN A 113 -0.59 -6.51 -16.45
CA GLN A 113 -1.03 -5.13 -16.64
C GLN A 113 -2.30 -4.76 -15.83
N GLN A 114 -2.67 -5.56 -14.84
CA GLN A 114 -3.79 -5.29 -13.93
C GLN A 114 -3.33 -5.29 -12.48
N TRP A 115 -3.84 -4.33 -11.72
CA TRP A 115 -3.65 -4.30 -10.26
C TRP A 115 -4.67 -5.22 -9.60
N VAL A 116 -4.17 -6.31 -9.02
CA VAL A 116 -4.99 -7.34 -8.36
C VAL A 116 -4.87 -7.17 -6.85
N ARG A 117 -5.99 -6.88 -6.20
CA ARG A 117 -6.07 -6.79 -4.73
C ARG A 117 -6.44 -8.13 -4.13
N TYR A 118 -5.62 -8.60 -3.21
CA TYR A 118 -5.87 -9.79 -2.42
C TYR A 118 -6.70 -9.47 -1.18
N ALA A 119 -7.22 -10.51 -0.51
CA ALA A 119 -7.93 -10.35 0.75
C ALA A 119 -7.00 -9.79 1.83
N ASP A 120 -7.54 -8.96 2.73
CA ASP A 120 -6.76 -8.34 3.80
C ASP A 120 -6.26 -9.39 4.80
N ILE A 121 -4.95 -9.32 5.12
CA ILE A 121 -4.36 -10.08 6.23
C ILE A 121 -4.64 -9.27 7.50
N GLN A 122 -5.30 -9.90 8.48
CA GLN A 122 -5.68 -9.23 9.72
C GLN A 122 -4.91 -9.82 10.90
N ASN A 123 -4.41 -8.93 11.76
CA ASN A 123 -3.61 -9.27 12.93
C ASN A 123 -4.06 -8.56 14.19
#